data_3e35d40f9fb78883429834709823cc50
#
_entry.id   3e35d40f9fb78883429834709823cc50
#
_cell.length_a   1.000
_cell.length_b   1.000
_cell.length_c   1.000
_cell.angle_alpha   90.00
_cell.angle_beta   90.00
_cell.angle_gamma   90.00
#
_symmetry.space_group_name_H-M   'P 1'
#
loop_
_entity.id
_entity.type
_entity.pdbx_description
1 polymer ?
#
loop_
_entity_poly.entity_id
_entity_poly.type
_entity_poly.pdbx_seq_one_letter_code
_entity_poly.pdbx_strand_id
1 'polypeptide(L)'
;MTDYRTSKKKTSKILRLMAEKYPTKEAVYEKLIYLQSYLSLPKGIEHFMSDLHGEYASFFHILNNCSGVIREKVDYVFGVRLTEEEKAEFCTLIYYPKEKIDQMRAERRATPSWYRENLGRLLELAKLMSYKYPASKVSGFIPDRYASIIVELMNTHPEADQAQFIYLKKLLNTIVQIDSGADFIEAFTVLIKRLAVDRLHIVGDFFDRGNRPDAILNLLMEHPSVDIQWGNHDVLWMGAALGSEACIATVVRNSLRYRNTDVLERGYGISLRPLTTFASHIYPDEAPLKAAERAITIMMFKLEGQLIARNPDFQMESRRLLHQIDFRSSYARLGDGRRYELESAYFPTIDESCTEADVYVLTDKEQEIIEDLRSYFTESTVLRRHVDYLYQKGNRYTCCNGNQLVPSSVPQHEE
;
A
#
# COMPACT_ATOMS: atom_id res chain seq x y z
N MET A 1 19.86 39.42 -4.02
CA MET A 1 21.17 38.94 -4.55
C MET A 1 21.54 37.54 -4.00
N THR A 2 21.00 37.08 -2.91
CA THR A 2 21.24 35.78 -2.28
C THR A 2 20.65 34.61 -3.08
N ASP A 3 19.53 34.80 -3.74
CA ASP A 3 18.80 33.75 -4.45
C ASP A 3 19.51 33.28 -5.75
N TYR A 4 20.19 34.18 -6.44
CA TYR A 4 20.89 33.86 -7.68
C TYR A 4 22.18 33.04 -7.45
N ARG A 5 22.86 33.23 -6.32
CA ARG A 5 24.09 32.48 -5.96
C ARG A 5 23.77 31.06 -5.52
N THR A 6 22.65 30.85 -4.81
CA THR A 6 22.17 29.53 -4.36
C THR A 6 21.70 28.70 -5.55
N SER A 7 21.00 29.30 -6.50
CA SER A 7 20.59 28.65 -7.75
C SER A 7 21.80 28.21 -8.59
N LYS A 8 22.84 29.06 -8.73
CA LYS A 8 24.06 28.71 -9.46
C LYS A 8 24.87 27.58 -8.82
N LYS A 9 24.88 27.50 -7.46
CA LYS A 9 25.54 26.42 -6.72
C LYS A 9 24.81 25.09 -6.89
N LYS A 10 23.47 25.09 -6.82
CA LYS A 10 22.63 23.91 -7.09
C LYS A 10 22.81 23.40 -8.52
N THR A 11 22.77 24.28 -9.50
CA THR A 11 22.98 23.93 -10.92
C THR A 11 24.35 23.30 -11.14
N SER A 12 25.43 23.83 -10.51
CA SER A 12 26.75 23.27 -10.57
C SER A 12 26.86 21.86 -9.99
N LYS A 13 26.19 21.58 -8.86
CA LYS A 13 26.16 20.23 -8.24
C LYS A 13 25.44 19.22 -9.15
N ILE A 14 24.30 19.60 -9.71
CA ILE A 14 23.54 18.76 -10.65
C ILE A 14 24.37 18.45 -11.89
N LEU A 15 25.02 19.47 -12.51
CA LEU A 15 25.83 19.26 -13.68
C LEU A 15 27.04 18.35 -13.40
N ARG A 16 27.65 18.44 -12.21
CA ARG A 16 28.73 17.53 -11.80
C ARG A 16 28.25 16.08 -11.69
N LEU A 17 27.11 15.83 -11.03
CA LEU A 17 26.50 14.50 -10.94
C LEU A 17 26.09 13.95 -12.32
N MET A 18 25.62 14.83 -13.22
CA MET A 18 25.30 14.45 -14.58
C MET A 18 26.57 14.09 -15.37
N ALA A 19 27.67 14.80 -15.16
CA ALA A 19 28.96 14.50 -15.79
C ALA A 19 29.55 13.17 -15.28
N GLU A 20 29.39 12.84 -14.02
CA GLU A 20 29.77 11.52 -13.49
C GLU A 20 28.93 10.38 -14.12
N LYS A 21 27.63 10.59 -14.30
CA LYS A 21 26.72 9.61 -14.90
C LYS A 21 26.89 9.47 -16.42
N TYR A 22 27.22 10.53 -17.09
CA TYR A 22 27.45 10.61 -18.57
C TYR A 22 28.78 11.24 -18.85
N PRO A 23 29.88 10.46 -18.71
CA PRO A 23 31.24 11.01 -18.73
C PRO A 23 31.74 11.43 -20.13
N THR A 24 31.09 10.95 -21.19
CA THR A 24 31.46 11.27 -22.57
C THR A 24 30.32 11.93 -23.35
N LYS A 25 30.64 12.60 -24.42
CA LYS A 25 29.67 13.22 -25.32
C LYS A 25 28.75 12.18 -25.97
N GLU A 26 29.30 11.02 -26.30
CA GLU A 26 28.59 9.88 -26.88
C GLU A 26 27.57 9.34 -25.89
N ALA A 27 27.92 9.17 -24.60
CA ALA A 27 27.00 8.74 -23.56
C ALA A 27 25.81 9.71 -23.36
N VAL A 28 26.07 11.04 -23.48
CA VAL A 28 24.99 12.04 -23.45
C VAL A 28 24.12 11.91 -24.69
N TYR A 29 24.70 11.76 -25.88
CA TYR A 29 23.92 11.64 -27.12
C TYR A 29 23.07 10.36 -27.14
N GLU A 30 23.66 9.23 -26.76
CA GLU A 30 22.90 7.97 -26.62
C GLU A 30 21.68 8.15 -25.73
N LYS A 31 21.89 8.79 -24.58
CA LYS A 31 20.77 9.05 -23.64
C LYS A 31 19.72 10.02 -24.21
N LEU A 32 20.14 11.06 -24.92
CA LEU A 32 19.24 12.00 -25.58
C LEU A 32 18.41 11.34 -26.68
N ILE A 33 19.04 10.54 -27.54
CA ILE A 33 18.37 9.78 -28.59
C ILE A 33 17.34 8.85 -27.97
N TYR A 34 17.75 8.09 -26.93
CA TYR A 34 16.85 7.20 -26.21
C TYR A 34 15.63 7.94 -25.64
N LEU A 35 15.86 9.05 -24.92
CA LEU A 35 14.77 9.82 -24.30
C LEU A 35 13.83 10.43 -25.33
N GLN A 36 14.37 10.95 -26.43
CA GLN A 36 13.56 11.55 -27.49
C GLN A 36 12.72 10.50 -28.22
N SER A 37 13.30 9.33 -28.49
CA SER A 37 12.58 8.19 -29.07
C SER A 37 11.50 7.68 -28.10
N TYR A 38 11.80 7.63 -26.80
CA TYR A 38 10.86 7.20 -25.77
C TYR A 38 9.61 8.10 -25.70
N LEU A 39 9.78 9.43 -25.89
CA LEU A 39 8.65 10.37 -25.90
C LEU A 39 7.66 10.15 -27.06
N SER A 40 8.05 9.45 -28.13
CA SER A 40 7.18 9.11 -29.24
C SER A 40 6.41 7.79 -29.06
N LEU A 41 6.74 7.01 -28.03
CA LEU A 41 6.00 5.78 -27.72
C LEU A 41 4.66 6.12 -27.04
N PRO A 42 3.65 5.25 -27.18
CA PRO A 42 2.40 5.38 -26.44
C PRO A 42 2.66 5.44 -24.94
N LYS A 43 1.90 6.27 -24.22
CA LYS A 43 1.97 6.33 -22.76
C LYS A 43 1.58 4.98 -22.15
N GLY A 44 2.32 4.54 -21.15
CA GLY A 44 1.96 3.37 -20.35
C GLY A 44 0.66 3.59 -19.57
N ILE A 45 0.03 2.51 -19.14
CA ILE A 45 -1.18 2.57 -18.33
C ILE A 45 -0.78 2.87 -16.88
N GLU A 46 -1.36 3.91 -16.31
CA GLU A 46 -1.24 4.25 -14.91
C GLU A 46 -2.50 3.78 -14.17
N HIS A 47 -2.32 3.11 -13.06
CA HIS A 47 -3.40 2.52 -12.27
C HIS A 47 -3.51 3.26 -10.94
N PHE A 48 -4.68 3.80 -10.63
CA PHE A 48 -4.95 4.56 -9.40
C PHE A 48 -5.88 3.75 -8.50
N MET A 49 -5.51 3.61 -7.23
CA MET A 49 -6.32 2.98 -6.19
C MET A 49 -6.30 3.83 -4.93
N SER A 50 -7.41 3.91 -4.21
CA SER A 50 -7.54 4.58 -2.92
C SER A 50 -8.29 3.72 -1.92
N ASP A 51 -8.27 4.12 -0.65
CA ASP A 51 -9.08 3.55 0.42
C ASP A 51 -8.93 2.03 0.54
N LEU A 52 -7.69 1.55 0.58
CA LEU A 52 -7.39 0.11 0.62
C LEU A 52 -7.84 -0.54 1.93
N HIS A 53 -7.79 0.21 3.04
CA HIS A 53 -8.34 -0.13 4.35
C HIS A 53 -8.11 -1.59 4.79
N GLY A 54 -6.94 -2.15 4.51
CA GLY A 54 -6.60 -3.52 4.90
C GLY A 54 -7.37 -4.62 4.16
N GLU A 55 -8.13 -4.30 3.10
CA GLU A 55 -8.92 -5.23 2.30
C GLU A 55 -8.04 -5.99 1.30
N TYR A 56 -7.14 -6.83 1.83
CA TYR A 56 -6.12 -7.53 1.05
C TYR A 56 -6.68 -8.36 -0.09
N ALA A 57 -7.75 -9.13 0.13
CA ALA A 57 -8.29 -10.03 -0.89
C ALA A 57 -8.78 -9.27 -2.13
N SER A 58 -9.53 -8.18 -1.92
CA SER A 58 -10.02 -7.32 -3.00
C SER A 58 -8.86 -6.61 -3.71
N PHE A 59 -7.92 -6.06 -2.94
CA PHE A 59 -6.73 -5.41 -3.48
C PHE A 59 -5.89 -6.37 -4.33
N PHE A 60 -5.59 -7.56 -3.80
CA PHE A 60 -4.83 -8.59 -4.49
C PHE A 60 -5.50 -9.03 -5.80
N HIS A 61 -6.83 -9.18 -5.79
CA HIS A 61 -7.60 -9.52 -7.00
C HIS A 61 -7.49 -8.42 -8.06
N ILE A 62 -7.72 -7.14 -7.68
CA ILE A 62 -7.65 -6.01 -8.62
C ILE A 62 -6.23 -5.84 -9.17
N LEU A 63 -5.21 -6.03 -8.32
CA LEU A 63 -3.81 -5.94 -8.75
C LEU A 63 -3.48 -7.05 -9.76
N ASN A 64 -3.94 -8.28 -9.53
CA ASN A 64 -3.67 -9.42 -10.41
C ASN A 64 -4.38 -9.33 -11.76
N ASN A 65 -5.60 -8.81 -11.81
CA ASN A 65 -6.33 -8.63 -13.07
C ASN A 65 -6.01 -7.31 -13.78
N CYS A 66 -5.18 -6.45 -13.16
CA CYS A 66 -4.80 -5.13 -13.68
C CYS A 66 -6.02 -4.28 -14.05
N SER A 67 -7.06 -4.27 -13.20
CA SER A 67 -8.35 -3.59 -13.43
C SER A 67 -9.00 -3.92 -14.79
N GLY A 68 -8.86 -5.17 -15.23
CA GLY A 68 -9.46 -5.66 -16.47
C GLY A 68 -8.63 -5.41 -17.74
N VAL A 69 -7.50 -4.71 -17.68
CA VAL A 69 -6.62 -4.47 -18.83
C VAL A 69 -6.20 -5.77 -19.51
N ILE A 70 -5.84 -6.78 -18.72
CA ILE A 70 -5.42 -8.08 -19.28
C ILE A 70 -6.58 -8.72 -20.07
N ARG A 71 -7.81 -8.68 -19.54
CA ARG A 71 -8.99 -9.23 -20.23
C ARG A 71 -9.23 -8.51 -21.55
N GLU A 72 -9.16 -7.19 -21.57
CA GLU A 72 -9.28 -6.39 -22.80
C GLU A 72 -8.25 -6.81 -23.85
N LYS A 73 -7.00 -7.04 -23.46
CA LYS A 73 -5.94 -7.47 -24.40
C LYS A 73 -6.12 -8.91 -24.85
N VAL A 74 -6.61 -9.81 -24.00
CA VAL A 74 -6.98 -11.18 -24.37
C VAL A 74 -8.12 -11.17 -25.39
N ASP A 75 -9.15 -10.37 -25.18
CA ASP A 75 -10.26 -10.21 -26.12
C ASP A 75 -9.77 -9.65 -27.47
N TYR A 76 -8.85 -8.69 -27.44
CA TYR A 76 -8.27 -8.11 -28.65
C TYR A 76 -7.43 -9.12 -29.44
N VAL A 77 -6.56 -9.89 -28.77
CA VAL A 77 -5.65 -10.83 -29.44
C VAL A 77 -6.38 -12.08 -29.94
N PHE A 78 -7.24 -12.63 -29.08
CA PHE A 78 -7.83 -13.95 -29.33
C PHE A 78 -9.27 -13.90 -29.84
N GLY A 79 -9.94 -12.75 -29.79
CA GLY A 79 -11.23 -12.44 -30.39
C GLY A 79 -12.12 -13.64 -30.71
N VAL A 80 -12.15 -13.98 -31.97
CA VAL A 80 -12.92 -15.14 -32.51
C VAL A 80 -12.18 -16.49 -32.42
N ARG A 81 -10.91 -16.51 -32.02
CA ARG A 81 -10.10 -17.74 -31.93
C ARG A 81 -10.38 -18.57 -30.67
N LEU A 82 -10.89 -17.92 -29.64
CA LEU A 82 -11.24 -18.54 -28.36
C LEU A 82 -12.70 -18.25 -28.01
N THR A 83 -13.37 -19.22 -27.39
CA THR A 83 -14.67 -19.01 -26.78
C THR A 83 -14.56 -18.10 -25.52
N GLU A 84 -15.68 -17.60 -25.01
CA GLU A 84 -15.70 -16.79 -23.80
C GLU A 84 -15.20 -17.59 -22.56
N GLU A 85 -15.52 -18.88 -22.52
CA GLU A 85 -15.06 -19.79 -21.48
C GLU A 85 -13.54 -19.98 -21.54
N GLU A 86 -12.98 -20.20 -22.74
CA GLU A 86 -11.53 -20.37 -22.94
C GLU A 86 -10.77 -19.07 -22.59
N LYS A 87 -11.30 -17.90 -22.95
CA LYS A 87 -10.72 -16.61 -22.58
C LYS A 87 -10.76 -16.41 -21.06
N ALA A 88 -11.86 -16.78 -20.40
CA ALA A 88 -11.99 -16.70 -18.95
C ALA A 88 -10.99 -17.64 -18.25
N GLU A 89 -10.85 -18.90 -18.74
CA GLU A 89 -9.84 -19.82 -18.20
C GLU A 89 -8.41 -19.30 -18.41
N PHE A 90 -8.11 -18.73 -19.57
CA PHE A 90 -6.82 -18.16 -19.87
C PHE A 90 -6.51 -16.92 -19.01
N CYS A 91 -7.48 -16.04 -18.80
CA CYS A 91 -7.35 -14.91 -17.86
C CYS A 91 -7.10 -15.41 -16.42
N THR A 92 -7.83 -16.46 -15.99
CA THR A 92 -7.61 -17.06 -14.67
C THR A 92 -6.20 -17.61 -14.52
N LEU A 93 -5.65 -18.23 -15.58
CA LEU A 93 -4.26 -18.69 -15.59
C LEU A 93 -3.28 -17.52 -15.44
N ILE A 94 -3.55 -16.37 -16.05
CA ILE A 94 -2.69 -15.17 -15.92
C ILE A 94 -2.81 -14.58 -14.53
N TYR A 95 -4.02 -14.49 -13.96
CA TYR A 95 -4.25 -13.87 -12.66
C TYR A 95 -3.69 -14.71 -11.52
N TYR A 96 -3.92 -16.02 -11.55
CA TYR A 96 -3.61 -16.99 -10.49
C TYR A 96 -2.92 -18.24 -11.06
N PRO A 97 -1.67 -18.10 -11.57
CA PRO A 97 -1.02 -19.17 -12.31
C PRO A 97 -0.82 -20.44 -11.47
N LYS A 98 -0.41 -20.31 -10.20
CA LYS A 98 -0.15 -21.46 -9.32
C LYS A 98 -1.42 -22.24 -9.06
N GLU A 99 -2.45 -21.57 -8.59
CA GLU A 99 -3.74 -22.15 -8.27
C GLU A 99 -4.38 -22.83 -9.50
N LYS A 100 -4.30 -22.17 -10.67
CA LYS A 100 -4.84 -22.73 -11.90
C LYS A 100 -4.04 -23.95 -12.39
N ILE A 101 -2.73 -23.94 -12.32
CA ILE A 101 -1.88 -25.07 -12.68
C ILE A 101 -2.16 -26.26 -11.74
N ASP A 102 -2.27 -26.02 -10.43
CA ASP A 102 -2.56 -27.05 -9.44
C ASP A 102 -3.95 -27.66 -9.66
N GLN A 103 -4.95 -26.83 -9.97
CA GLN A 103 -6.27 -27.30 -10.37
C GLN A 103 -6.18 -28.20 -11.60
N MET A 104 -5.50 -27.76 -12.66
CA MET A 104 -5.37 -28.52 -13.90
C MET A 104 -4.63 -29.84 -13.71
N ARG A 105 -3.62 -29.88 -12.80
CA ARG A 105 -2.93 -31.10 -12.40
C ARG A 105 -3.85 -32.07 -11.66
N ALA A 106 -4.63 -31.57 -10.69
CA ALA A 106 -5.60 -32.36 -9.93
C ALA A 106 -6.66 -32.99 -10.85
N GLU A 107 -7.13 -32.23 -11.85
CA GLU A 107 -8.08 -32.68 -12.87
C GLU A 107 -7.44 -33.56 -13.98
N ARG A 108 -6.14 -33.81 -13.94
CA ARG A 108 -5.35 -34.51 -14.99
C ARG A 108 -5.45 -33.87 -16.39
N ARG A 109 -5.68 -32.56 -16.43
CA ARG A 109 -5.79 -31.76 -17.67
C ARG A 109 -4.49 -31.02 -18.01
N ALA A 110 -3.53 -30.93 -17.08
CA ALA A 110 -2.20 -30.33 -17.29
C ALA A 110 -1.30 -31.20 -18.18
N THR A 111 -1.73 -31.43 -19.41
CA THR A 111 -1.00 -32.26 -20.38
C THR A 111 0.14 -31.48 -21.04
N PRO A 112 1.15 -32.15 -21.64
CA PRO A 112 2.18 -31.49 -22.46
C PRO A 112 1.62 -30.56 -23.55
N SER A 113 0.46 -30.91 -24.13
CA SER A 113 -0.22 -30.06 -25.12
C SER A 113 -0.77 -28.80 -24.48
N TRP A 114 -1.41 -28.93 -23.31
CA TRP A 114 -1.94 -27.79 -22.55
C TRP A 114 -0.85 -26.79 -22.20
N TYR A 115 0.32 -27.27 -21.74
CA TYR A 115 1.45 -26.37 -21.45
C TYR A 115 1.95 -25.64 -22.70
N ARG A 116 2.16 -26.34 -23.80
CA ARG A 116 2.62 -25.72 -25.07
C ARG A 116 1.65 -24.67 -25.59
N GLU A 117 0.37 -24.98 -25.58
CA GLU A 117 -0.67 -24.10 -26.06
C GLU A 117 -0.74 -22.82 -25.23
N ASN A 118 -0.76 -22.95 -23.90
CA ASN A 118 -0.80 -21.77 -23.02
C ASN A 118 0.49 -20.96 -23.06
N LEU A 119 1.67 -21.59 -23.16
CA LEU A 119 2.93 -20.86 -23.37
C LEU A 119 2.93 -20.08 -24.69
N GLY A 120 2.40 -20.66 -25.75
CA GLY A 120 2.24 -19.96 -27.04
C GLY A 120 1.31 -18.76 -26.94
N ARG A 121 0.15 -18.91 -26.29
CA ARG A 121 -0.82 -17.82 -26.05
C ARG A 121 -0.20 -16.71 -25.16
N LEU A 122 0.50 -17.08 -24.10
CA LEU A 122 1.17 -16.13 -23.22
C LEU A 122 2.27 -15.35 -23.96
N LEU A 123 3.04 -16.02 -24.80
CA LEU A 123 4.07 -15.37 -25.61
C LEU A 123 3.45 -14.37 -26.62
N GLU A 124 2.38 -14.76 -27.31
CA GLU A 124 1.67 -13.88 -28.24
C GLU A 124 1.14 -12.62 -27.53
N LEU A 125 0.50 -12.81 -26.37
CA LEU A 125 -0.01 -11.70 -25.58
C LEU A 125 1.12 -10.79 -25.06
N ALA A 126 2.21 -11.36 -24.54
CA ALA A 126 3.36 -10.61 -24.07
C ALA A 126 4.02 -9.80 -25.19
N LYS A 127 4.19 -10.35 -26.38
CA LYS A 127 4.69 -9.63 -27.56
C LYS A 127 3.82 -8.43 -27.91
N LEU A 128 2.49 -8.63 -27.99
CA LEU A 128 1.59 -7.50 -28.25
C LEU A 128 1.71 -6.41 -27.20
N MET A 129 1.74 -6.78 -25.91
CA MET A 129 1.77 -5.81 -24.84
C MET A 129 3.13 -5.09 -24.72
N SER A 130 4.21 -5.68 -25.22
CA SER A 130 5.55 -5.11 -25.15
C SER A 130 5.79 -3.99 -26.18
N TYR A 131 5.04 -3.91 -27.28
CA TYR A 131 5.33 -2.98 -28.40
C TYR A 131 5.33 -1.51 -28.00
N LYS A 132 4.62 -1.15 -26.93
CA LYS A 132 4.55 0.24 -26.39
C LYS A 132 5.76 0.62 -25.53
N TYR A 133 6.68 -0.31 -25.28
CA TYR A 133 7.83 -0.09 -24.42
C TYR A 133 9.16 -0.26 -25.18
N PRO A 134 10.22 0.48 -24.81
CA PRO A 134 11.56 0.21 -25.31
C PRO A 134 12.04 -1.17 -24.86
N ALA A 135 12.86 -1.82 -25.68
CA ALA A 135 13.39 -3.16 -25.38
C ALA A 135 14.10 -3.25 -24.03
N SER A 136 14.83 -2.21 -23.63
CA SER A 136 15.51 -2.13 -22.33
C SER A 136 14.52 -2.16 -21.14
N LYS A 137 13.35 -1.53 -21.30
CA LYS A 137 12.31 -1.54 -20.27
C LYS A 137 11.61 -2.90 -20.20
N VAL A 138 11.33 -3.51 -21.36
CA VAL A 138 10.78 -4.86 -21.44
C VAL A 138 11.72 -5.87 -20.78
N SER A 139 13.02 -5.78 -21.05
CA SER A 139 14.02 -6.65 -20.42
C SER A 139 14.04 -6.49 -18.88
N GLY A 140 13.86 -5.27 -18.38
CA GLY A 140 13.75 -5.02 -16.92
C GLY A 140 12.47 -5.55 -16.27
N PHE A 141 11.44 -5.87 -17.06
CA PHE A 141 10.20 -6.49 -16.57
C PHE A 141 10.26 -8.01 -16.53
N ILE A 142 11.21 -8.62 -17.27
CA ILE A 142 11.38 -10.07 -17.27
C ILE A 142 11.94 -10.53 -15.93
N PRO A 143 11.35 -11.54 -15.29
CA PRO A 143 11.92 -12.14 -14.08
C PRO A 143 13.32 -12.73 -14.34
N ASP A 144 14.23 -12.62 -13.36
CA ASP A 144 15.61 -13.12 -13.51
C ASP A 144 15.66 -14.61 -13.83
N ARG A 145 14.71 -15.38 -13.28
CA ARG A 145 14.60 -16.81 -13.56
C ARG A 145 14.22 -17.03 -15.02
N TYR A 146 15.08 -17.72 -15.76
CA TYR A 146 14.94 -18.00 -17.20
C TYR A 146 14.95 -16.76 -18.11
N ALA A 147 15.47 -15.64 -17.64
CA ALA A 147 15.41 -14.37 -18.40
C ALA A 147 15.97 -14.49 -19.82
N SER A 148 17.12 -15.16 -20.03
CA SER A 148 17.72 -15.34 -21.35
C SER A 148 16.82 -16.09 -22.32
N ILE A 149 16.13 -17.13 -21.86
CA ILE A 149 15.21 -17.92 -22.71
C ILE A 149 13.92 -17.14 -23.01
N ILE A 150 13.41 -16.37 -22.03
CA ILE A 150 12.25 -15.52 -22.25
C ILE A 150 12.56 -14.42 -23.25
N VAL A 151 13.75 -13.79 -23.17
CA VAL A 151 14.22 -12.82 -24.19
C VAL A 151 14.30 -13.47 -25.56
N GLU A 152 14.85 -14.69 -25.65
CA GLU A 152 14.92 -15.45 -26.91
C GLU A 152 13.53 -15.72 -27.49
N LEU A 153 12.59 -16.19 -26.66
CA LEU A 153 11.19 -16.41 -27.06
C LEU A 153 10.52 -15.13 -27.54
N MET A 154 10.74 -14.01 -26.83
CA MET A 154 10.17 -12.70 -27.20
C MET A 154 10.71 -12.20 -28.55
N ASN A 155 11.93 -12.56 -28.94
CA ASN A 155 12.56 -12.17 -30.20
C ASN A 155 12.31 -13.16 -31.35
N THR A 156 11.61 -14.27 -31.15
CA THR A 156 11.22 -15.17 -32.25
C THR A 156 10.15 -14.55 -33.13
N HIS A 157 10.24 -14.77 -34.42
CA HIS A 157 9.29 -14.28 -35.43
C HIS A 157 8.77 -15.44 -36.30
N PRO A 158 7.89 -16.30 -35.75
CA PRO A 158 7.41 -17.52 -36.47
C PRO A 158 6.67 -17.21 -37.74
N GLU A 159 6.19 -15.97 -37.91
CA GLU A 159 5.56 -15.46 -39.13
C GLU A 159 6.57 -15.07 -40.23
N ALA A 160 7.83 -14.93 -39.91
CA ALA A 160 8.85 -14.47 -40.85
C ALA A 160 9.26 -15.57 -41.82
N ASP A 161 9.54 -16.78 -41.30
CA ASP A 161 9.90 -17.93 -42.10
C ASP A 161 9.69 -19.28 -41.37
N GLN A 162 9.81 -20.38 -42.15
CA GLN A 162 9.68 -21.75 -41.66
C GLN A 162 10.70 -22.12 -40.57
N ALA A 163 11.92 -21.60 -40.64
CA ALA A 163 12.98 -21.93 -39.70
C ALA A 163 12.67 -21.34 -38.33
N GLN A 164 12.20 -20.08 -38.27
CA GLN A 164 11.76 -19.43 -37.03
C GLN A 164 10.56 -20.15 -36.39
N PHE A 165 9.60 -20.64 -37.21
CA PHE A 165 8.49 -21.45 -36.72
C PHE A 165 8.97 -22.76 -36.09
N ILE A 166 9.87 -23.50 -36.77
CA ILE A 166 10.44 -24.74 -36.26
C ILE A 166 11.25 -24.48 -34.96
N TYR A 167 12.01 -23.40 -34.93
CA TYR A 167 12.82 -23.02 -33.81
C TYR A 167 11.95 -22.75 -32.57
N LEU A 168 10.94 -21.90 -32.67
CA LEU A 168 9.98 -21.64 -31.60
C LEU A 168 9.32 -22.93 -31.10
N LYS A 169 8.84 -23.78 -32.03
CA LYS A 169 8.21 -25.07 -31.68
C LYS A 169 9.17 -25.95 -30.89
N LYS A 170 10.46 -25.97 -31.26
CA LYS A 170 11.49 -26.74 -30.56
C LYS A 170 11.76 -26.21 -29.16
N LEU A 171 11.86 -24.88 -29.01
CA LEU A 171 12.01 -24.24 -27.68
C LEU A 171 10.87 -24.61 -26.74
N LEU A 172 9.62 -24.42 -27.17
CA LEU A 172 8.42 -24.74 -26.36
C LEU A 172 8.35 -26.24 -26.02
N ASN A 173 8.67 -27.12 -26.98
CA ASN A 173 8.71 -28.56 -26.72
C ASN A 173 9.78 -28.90 -25.66
N THR A 174 10.98 -28.33 -25.77
CA THR A 174 12.06 -28.59 -24.81
C THR A 174 11.68 -28.14 -23.40
N ILE A 175 11.09 -26.93 -23.24
CA ILE A 175 10.62 -26.42 -21.96
C ILE A 175 9.65 -27.40 -21.30
N VAL A 176 8.72 -27.95 -22.08
CA VAL A 176 7.73 -28.92 -21.55
C VAL A 176 8.37 -30.29 -21.27
N GLN A 177 9.30 -30.74 -22.10
CA GLN A 177 9.99 -32.03 -21.95
C GLN A 177 10.86 -32.08 -20.66
N ILE A 178 11.46 -30.96 -20.27
CA ILE A 178 12.26 -30.85 -19.02
C ILE A 178 11.41 -30.48 -17.81
N ASP A 179 10.09 -30.58 -17.90
CA ASP A 179 9.11 -30.27 -16.84
C ASP A 179 9.18 -28.84 -16.28
N SER A 180 9.61 -27.89 -17.08
CA SER A 180 9.68 -26.46 -16.69
C SER A 180 8.47 -25.64 -17.15
N GLY A 181 7.44 -26.27 -17.71
CA GLY A 181 6.27 -25.57 -18.27
C GLY A 181 5.56 -24.68 -17.27
N ALA A 182 5.40 -25.13 -16.02
CA ALA A 182 4.78 -24.34 -14.95
C ALA A 182 5.59 -23.07 -14.63
N ASP A 183 6.90 -23.20 -14.46
CA ASP A 183 7.80 -22.09 -14.16
C ASP A 183 7.78 -21.01 -15.24
N PHE A 184 7.75 -21.43 -16.52
CA PHE A 184 7.66 -20.48 -17.64
C PHE A 184 6.29 -19.81 -17.72
N ILE A 185 5.19 -20.51 -17.43
CA ILE A 185 3.87 -19.89 -17.30
C ILE A 185 3.88 -18.82 -16.23
N GLU A 186 4.39 -19.13 -15.02
CA GLU A 186 4.51 -18.16 -13.93
C GLU A 186 5.35 -16.93 -14.37
N ALA A 187 6.50 -17.14 -15.00
CA ALA A 187 7.37 -16.07 -15.45
C ALA A 187 6.69 -15.16 -16.51
N PHE A 188 5.99 -15.76 -17.48
CA PHE A 188 5.24 -14.98 -18.47
C PHE A 188 4.06 -14.24 -17.86
N THR A 189 3.36 -14.80 -16.88
CA THR A 189 2.26 -14.09 -16.21
C THR A 189 2.76 -12.88 -15.41
N VAL A 190 3.92 -12.99 -14.77
CA VAL A 190 4.58 -11.84 -14.13
C VAL A 190 4.94 -10.77 -15.16
N LEU A 191 5.56 -11.15 -16.29
CA LEU A 191 5.88 -10.24 -17.38
C LEU A 191 4.63 -9.51 -17.91
N ILE A 192 3.56 -10.26 -18.20
CA ILE A 192 2.29 -9.71 -18.72
C ILE A 192 1.70 -8.69 -17.74
N LYS A 193 1.67 -8.99 -16.43
CA LYS A 193 1.17 -8.06 -15.42
C LYS A 193 2.01 -6.78 -15.36
N ARG A 194 3.34 -6.88 -15.43
CA ARG A 194 4.25 -5.72 -15.47
C ARG A 194 4.13 -4.89 -16.76
N LEU A 195 3.79 -5.54 -17.88
CA LEU A 195 3.50 -4.87 -19.15
C LEU A 195 2.09 -4.25 -19.19
N ALA A 196 1.15 -4.78 -18.41
CA ALA A 196 -0.22 -4.27 -18.35
C ALA A 196 -0.28 -2.90 -17.66
N VAL A 197 0.37 -2.74 -16.52
CA VAL A 197 0.38 -1.52 -15.72
C VAL A 197 1.81 -1.01 -15.61
N ASP A 198 2.04 0.22 -16.08
CA ASP A 198 3.35 0.85 -16.07
C ASP A 198 3.69 1.42 -14.69
N ARG A 199 2.70 2.02 -14.03
CA ARG A 199 2.83 2.60 -12.70
C ARG A 199 1.55 2.42 -11.90
N LEU A 200 1.73 2.06 -10.65
CA LEU A 200 0.66 1.98 -9.65
C LEU A 200 0.72 3.20 -8.75
N HIS A 201 -0.40 3.90 -8.61
CA HIS A 201 -0.59 5.04 -7.71
C HIS A 201 -1.56 4.65 -6.61
N ILE A 202 -1.09 4.69 -5.36
CA ILE A 202 -1.94 4.46 -4.19
C ILE A 202 -2.22 5.79 -3.53
N VAL A 203 -3.50 6.13 -3.40
CA VAL A 203 -3.99 7.40 -2.86
C VAL A 203 -4.49 7.20 -1.44
N GLY A 204 -3.62 6.64 -0.60
CA GLY A 204 -3.77 6.57 0.85
C GLY A 204 -4.76 5.56 1.40
N ASP A 205 -4.91 5.66 2.72
CA ASP A 205 -5.77 4.87 3.58
C ASP A 205 -5.55 3.36 3.48
N PHE A 206 -4.30 2.97 3.82
CA PHE A 206 -3.92 1.54 3.93
C PHE A 206 -4.53 0.87 5.14
N PHE A 207 -4.65 1.62 6.23
CA PHE A 207 -5.04 1.13 7.55
C PHE A 207 -6.52 1.33 7.83
N ASP A 208 -6.94 0.80 8.99
CA ASP A 208 -8.30 0.75 9.51
C ASP A 208 -9.27 -0.13 8.69
N ARG A 209 -10.35 -0.58 9.31
CA ARG A 209 -11.44 -1.44 8.82
C ARG A 209 -11.04 -2.89 8.52
N GLY A 210 -10.31 -3.18 7.43
CA GLY A 210 -9.90 -4.54 7.07
C GLY A 210 -8.70 -5.05 7.87
N ASN A 211 -8.45 -6.36 7.80
CA ASN A 211 -7.57 -7.05 8.74
C ASN A 211 -6.13 -7.23 8.26
N ARG A 212 -5.78 -6.86 7.02
CA ARG A 212 -4.48 -7.21 6.45
C ARG A 212 -3.74 -6.07 5.75
N PRO A 213 -3.61 -4.87 6.38
CA PRO A 213 -2.74 -3.82 5.83
C PRO A 213 -1.28 -4.26 5.75
N ASP A 214 -0.84 -5.13 6.66
CA ASP A 214 0.47 -5.76 6.67
C ASP A 214 0.78 -6.49 5.35
N ALA A 215 -0.16 -7.31 4.89
CA ALA A 215 -0.02 -8.06 3.64
C ALA A 215 -0.06 -7.15 2.41
N ILE A 216 -0.90 -6.11 2.41
CA ILE A 216 -0.94 -5.11 1.33
C ILE A 216 0.41 -4.40 1.22
N LEU A 217 0.96 -3.90 2.33
CA LEU A 217 2.23 -3.20 2.34
C LEU A 217 3.40 -4.10 1.92
N ASN A 218 3.44 -5.36 2.39
CA ASN A 218 4.44 -6.32 1.93
C ASN A 218 4.39 -6.52 0.41
N LEU A 219 3.19 -6.65 -0.16
CA LEU A 219 3.01 -6.82 -1.61
C LEU A 219 3.46 -5.58 -2.40
N LEU A 220 3.17 -4.37 -1.88
CA LEU A 220 3.60 -3.12 -2.50
C LEU A 220 5.11 -2.89 -2.41
N MET A 221 5.76 -3.34 -1.35
CA MET A 221 7.23 -3.28 -1.21
C MET A 221 7.95 -4.10 -2.29
N GLU A 222 7.32 -5.16 -2.78
CA GLU A 222 7.83 -5.99 -3.87
C GLU A 222 7.43 -5.47 -5.26
N HIS A 223 6.51 -4.49 -5.33
CA HIS A 223 6.02 -3.98 -6.60
C HIS A 223 7.06 -3.06 -7.27
N PRO A 224 7.39 -3.28 -8.56
CA PRO A 224 8.52 -2.60 -9.22
C PRO A 224 8.32 -1.10 -9.43
N SER A 225 7.09 -0.64 -9.55
CA SER A 225 6.79 0.77 -9.85
C SER A 225 5.51 1.22 -9.14
N VAL A 226 5.69 1.75 -7.93
CA VAL A 226 4.59 2.30 -7.13
C VAL A 226 5.00 3.64 -6.55
N ASP A 227 4.07 4.58 -6.54
CA ASP A 227 4.13 5.76 -5.70
C ASP A 227 2.89 5.84 -4.81
N ILE A 228 3.05 6.51 -3.68
CA ILE A 228 2.10 6.47 -2.58
C ILE A 228 1.81 7.89 -2.15
N GLN A 229 0.55 8.18 -1.87
CA GLN A 229 0.11 9.33 -1.11
C GLN A 229 -0.43 8.83 0.24
N TRP A 230 -0.19 9.59 1.33
CA TRP A 230 -0.69 9.21 2.64
C TRP A 230 -2.15 9.67 2.82
N GLY A 231 -2.99 8.77 3.34
CA GLY A 231 -4.29 9.13 3.87
C GLY A 231 -4.20 9.57 5.34
N ASN A 232 -5.32 10.02 5.89
CA ASN A 232 -5.37 10.46 7.30
C ASN A 232 -5.15 9.27 8.27
N HIS A 233 -5.62 8.07 7.93
CA HIS A 233 -5.38 6.87 8.73
C HIS A 233 -3.90 6.48 8.73
N ASP A 234 -3.22 6.62 7.59
CA ASP A 234 -1.79 6.33 7.48
C ASP A 234 -0.96 7.26 8.37
N VAL A 235 -1.28 8.56 8.38
CA VAL A 235 -0.61 9.53 9.24
C VAL A 235 -0.79 9.21 10.73
N LEU A 236 -1.97 8.75 11.14
CA LEU A 236 -2.22 8.29 12.52
C LEU A 236 -1.33 7.10 12.88
N TRP A 237 -1.25 6.09 12.02
CA TRP A 237 -0.40 4.91 12.23
C TRP A 237 1.11 5.26 12.21
N MET A 238 1.52 6.18 11.34
CA MET A 238 2.90 6.72 11.34
C MET A 238 3.21 7.43 12.64
N GLY A 239 2.31 8.29 13.14
CA GLY A 239 2.43 8.96 14.44
C GLY A 239 2.50 7.97 15.60
N ALA A 240 1.69 6.92 15.59
CA ALA A 240 1.70 5.87 16.60
C ALA A 240 3.03 5.09 16.60
N ALA A 241 3.55 4.71 15.42
CA ALA A 241 4.85 4.06 15.30
C ALA A 241 6.03 4.91 15.77
N LEU A 242 5.89 6.25 15.73
CA LEU A 242 6.86 7.20 16.26
C LEU A 242 6.66 7.50 17.76
N GLY A 243 5.69 6.85 18.41
CA GLY A 243 5.44 6.95 19.85
C GLY A 243 4.56 8.12 20.27
N SER A 244 3.77 8.72 19.36
CA SER A 244 2.76 9.72 19.72
C SER A 244 1.60 9.07 20.48
N GLU A 245 1.47 9.35 21.77
CA GLU A 245 0.48 8.73 22.65
C GLU A 245 -0.97 8.98 22.18
N ALA A 246 -1.27 10.20 21.72
CA ALA A 246 -2.58 10.53 21.17
C ALA A 246 -2.88 9.72 19.90
N CYS A 247 -1.90 9.54 19.00
CA CYS A 247 -2.06 8.71 17.81
C CYS A 247 -2.24 7.23 18.19
N ILE A 248 -1.48 6.73 19.18
CA ILE A 248 -1.60 5.34 19.68
C ILE A 248 -3.00 5.10 20.22
N ALA A 249 -3.50 5.98 21.09
CA ALA A 249 -4.84 5.87 21.65
C ALA A 249 -5.92 5.89 20.55
N THR A 250 -5.76 6.75 19.55
CA THR A 250 -6.69 6.85 18.40
C THR A 250 -6.68 5.58 17.55
N VAL A 251 -5.50 5.05 17.22
CA VAL A 251 -5.35 3.81 16.43
C VAL A 251 -5.96 2.62 17.18
N VAL A 252 -5.66 2.47 18.47
CA VAL A 252 -6.21 1.37 19.28
C VAL A 252 -7.71 1.48 19.40
N ARG A 253 -8.24 2.68 19.68
CA ARG A 253 -9.69 2.92 19.73
C ARG A 253 -10.37 2.59 18.40
N ASN A 254 -9.81 3.00 17.27
CA ASN A 254 -10.37 2.68 15.95
C ASN A 254 -10.37 1.17 15.70
N SER A 255 -9.28 0.46 16.01
CA SER A 255 -9.20 -0.99 15.85
C SER A 255 -10.24 -1.74 16.70
N LEU A 256 -10.49 -1.29 17.94
CA LEU A 256 -11.55 -1.86 18.79
C LEU A 256 -12.93 -1.58 18.22
N ARG A 257 -13.21 -0.35 17.77
CA ARG A 257 -14.48 0.05 17.19
C ARG A 257 -14.83 -0.70 15.92
N TYR A 258 -13.86 -0.91 15.03
CA TYR A 258 -14.03 -1.68 13.78
C TYR A 258 -13.89 -3.19 13.99
N ARG A 259 -13.60 -3.64 15.21
CA ARG A 259 -13.42 -5.08 15.55
C ARG A 259 -12.33 -5.76 14.72
N ASN A 260 -11.27 -5.04 14.42
CA ASN A 260 -10.11 -5.52 13.66
C ASN A 260 -8.82 -5.58 14.49
N THR A 261 -8.92 -5.95 15.77
CA THR A 261 -7.79 -6.07 16.68
C THR A 261 -6.70 -7.03 16.20
N ASP A 262 -7.04 -7.97 15.32
CA ASP A 262 -6.08 -8.87 14.65
C ASP A 262 -4.99 -8.11 13.89
N VAL A 263 -5.28 -6.91 13.40
CA VAL A 263 -4.24 -6.04 12.77
C VAL A 263 -3.16 -5.70 13.78
N LEU A 264 -3.55 -5.29 14.99
CA LEU A 264 -2.61 -4.94 16.05
C LEU A 264 -1.84 -6.18 16.52
N GLU A 265 -2.56 -7.22 16.94
CA GLU A 265 -1.97 -8.37 17.61
C GLU A 265 -1.21 -9.30 16.67
N ARG A 266 -1.85 -9.75 15.58
CA ARG A 266 -1.25 -10.69 14.61
C ARG A 266 -0.45 -10.00 13.52
N GLY A 267 -0.90 -8.83 13.07
CA GLY A 267 -0.21 -8.08 12.01
C GLY A 267 1.08 -7.43 12.51
N TYR A 268 1.03 -6.80 13.67
CA TYR A 268 2.12 -5.97 14.17
C TYR A 268 2.68 -6.35 15.54
N GLY A 269 2.14 -7.38 16.20
CA GLY A 269 2.62 -7.87 17.50
C GLY A 269 2.32 -6.91 18.66
N ILE A 270 1.33 -6.03 18.51
CA ILE A 270 0.92 -5.05 19.52
C ILE A 270 -0.13 -5.67 20.42
N SER A 271 0.23 -5.95 21.69
CA SER A 271 -0.67 -6.59 22.64
C SER A 271 -1.66 -5.60 23.26
N LEU A 272 -2.93 -5.95 23.22
CA LEU A 272 -4.00 -5.21 23.90
C LEU A 272 -4.29 -5.74 25.32
N ARG A 273 -3.55 -6.74 25.79
CA ARG A 273 -3.80 -7.38 27.09
C ARG A 273 -3.76 -6.42 28.29
N PRO A 274 -2.77 -5.50 28.42
CA PRO A 274 -2.77 -4.54 29.53
C PRO A 274 -4.05 -3.70 29.56
N LEU A 275 -4.46 -3.15 28.42
CA LEU A 275 -5.68 -2.37 28.27
C LEU A 275 -6.94 -3.17 28.58
N THR A 276 -7.08 -4.37 28.04
CA THR A 276 -8.28 -5.21 28.24
C THR A 276 -8.42 -5.67 29.69
N THR A 277 -7.31 -6.00 30.35
CA THR A 277 -7.29 -6.35 31.77
C THR A 277 -7.73 -5.17 32.63
N PHE A 278 -7.18 -3.98 32.42
CA PHE A 278 -7.58 -2.77 33.13
C PHE A 278 -9.05 -2.44 32.89
N ALA A 279 -9.48 -2.43 31.64
CA ALA A 279 -10.85 -2.09 31.27
C ALA A 279 -11.89 -3.04 31.88
N SER A 280 -11.61 -4.33 31.92
CA SER A 280 -12.49 -5.32 32.57
C SER A 280 -12.57 -5.13 34.08
N HIS A 281 -11.56 -4.52 34.70
CA HIS A 281 -11.60 -4.19 36.12
C HIS A 281 -12.49 -2.96 36.42
N ILE A 282 -12.38 -1.91 35.58
CA ILE A 282 -13.14 -0.67 35.79
C ILE A 282 -14.56 -0.68 35.20
N TYR A 283 -14.83 -1.58 34.23
CA TYR A 283 -16.13 -1.79 33.60
C TYR A 283 -16.54 -3.27 33.66
N PRO A 284 -16.75 -3.84 34.86
CA PRO A 284 -16.94 -5.29 35.04
C PRO A 284 -18.21 -5.84 34.37
N ASP A 285 -19.20 -5.00 34.15
CA ASP A 285 -20.50 -5.40 33.55
C ASP A 285 -20.50 -5.31 32.01
N GLU A 286 -19.40 -4.85 31.40
CA GLU A 286 -19.30 -4.70 29.96
C GLU A 286 -18.50 -5.87 29.33
N ALA A 287 -18.82 -6.18 28.06
CA ALA A 287 -18.00 -7.12 27.27
C ALA A 287 -16.54 -6.59 27.16
N PRO A 288 -15.51 -7.45 27.28
CA PRO A 288 -14.11 -7.01 27.39
C PRO A 288 -13.63 -6.04 26.32
N LEU A 289 -13.99 -6.26 25.05
CA LEU A 289 -13.61 -5.37 23.95
C LEU A 289 -14.36 -4.03 23.99
N LYS A 290 -15.61 -4.02 24.44
CA LYS A 290 -16.39 -2.79 24.61
C LYS A 290 -15.86 -1.98 25.79
N ALA A 291 -15.55 -2.64 26.91
CA ALA A 291 -14.88 -2.03 28.04
C ALA A 291 -13.55 -1.39 27.64
N ALA A 292 -12.72 -2.10 26.84
CA ALA A 292 -11.45 -1.60 26.34
C ALA A 292 -11.62 -0.40 25.39
N GLU A 293 -12.61 -0.43 24.48
CA GLU A 293 -12.94 0.69 23.59
C GLU A 293 -13.32 1.93 24.43
N ARG A 294 -14.10 1.76 25.49
CA ARG A 294 -14.51 2.84 26.38
C ARG A 294 -13.33 3.42 27.14
N ALA A 295 -12.50 2.57 27.75
CA ALA A 295 -11.32 3.00 28.50
C ALA A 295 -10.35 3.79 27.62
N ILE A 296 -9.97 3.25 26.46
CA ILE A 296 -9.03 3.93 25.56
C ILE A 296 -9.62 5.21 24.94
N THR A 297 -10.95 5.28 24.77
CA THR A 297 -11.62 6.51 24.31
C THR A 297 -11.45 7.64 25.30
N ILE A 298 -11.55 7.38 26.59
CA ILE A 298 -11.32 8.39 27.65
C ILE A 298 -9.85 8.81 27.67
N MET A 299 -8.92 7.85 27.62
CA MET A 299 -7.48 8.15 27.53
C MET A 299 -7.16 9.00 26.29
N MET A 300 -7.75 8.67 25.15
CA MET A 300 -7.60 9.44 23.90
C MET A 300 -8.05 10.88 24.08
N PHE A 301 -9.25 11.12 24.63
CA PHE A 301 -9.72 12.49 24.88
C PHE A 301 -8.84 13.27 25.86
N LYS A 302 -8.29 12.59 26.88
CA LYS A 302 -7.32 13.21 27.80
C LYS A 302 -6.05 13.64 27.05
N LEU A 303 -5.47 12.74 26.25
CA LEU A 303 -4.25 13.00 25.49
C LEU A 303 -4.43 14.05 24.39
N GLU A 304 -5.53 13.99 23.65
CA GLU A 304 -5.88 15.00 22.64
C GLU A 304 -6.08 16.38 23.29
N GLY A 305 -6.80 16.43 24.41
CA GLY A 305 -7.01 17.69 25.16
C GLY A 305 -5.72 18.32 25.66
N GLN A 306 -4.77 17.50 26.14
CA GLN A 306 -3.43 17.95 26.50
C GLN A 306 -2.64 18.46 25.29
N LEU A 307 -2.72 17.74 24.15
CA LEU A 307 -2.04 18.13 22.91
C LEU A 307 -2.56 19.49 22.40
N ILE A 308 -3.88 19.67 22.38
CA ILE A 308 -4.52 20.92 21.95
C ILE A 308 -4.11 22.08 22.89
N ALA A 309 -4.14 21.87 24.23
CA ALA A 309 -3.76 22.89 25.21
C ALA A 309 -2.30 23.34 25.05
N ARG A 310 -1.39 22.42 24.67
CA ARG A 310 0.02 22.75 24.41
C ARG A 310 0.26 23.46 23.09
N ASN A 311 -0.72 23.42 22.17
CA ASN A 311 -0.59 23.96 20.82
C ASN A 311 -1.78 24.88 20.47
N PRO A 312 -1.91 26.06 21.12
CA PRO A 312 -3.05 26.96 20.89
C PRO A 312 -3.15 27.45 19.43
N ASP A 313 -2.03 27.48 18.71
CA ASP A 313 -1.98 27.86 17.30
C ASP A 313 -2.79 26.93 16.38
N PHE A 314 -3.13 25.72 16.84
CA PHE A 314 -3.99 24.80 16.10
C PHE A 314 -5.45 25.26 16.04
N GLN A 315 -5.85 26.19 16.91
CA GLN A 315 -7.22 26.71 17.00
C GLN A 315 -8.28 25.59 17.15
N MET A 316 -7.95 24.53 17.89
CA MET A 316 -8.77 23.32 18.04
C MET A 316 -9.44 23.23 19.42
N GLU A 317 -9.53 24.32 20.17
CA GLU A 317 -10.07 24.33 21.53
C GLU A 317 -11.50 23.75 21.60
N SER A 318 -12.32 23.97 20.57
CA SER A 318 -13.67 23.40 20.46
C SER A 318 -13.72 21.86 20.48
N ARG A 319 -12.59 21.17 20.27
CA ARG A 319 -12.46 19.71 20.33
C ARG A 319 -12.06 19.20 21.72
N ARG A 320 -11.76 20.06 22.65
CA ARG A 320 -11.57 19.69 24.07
C ARG A 320 -12.95 19.48 24.69
N LEU A 321 -13.42 18.23 24.74
CA LEU A 321 -14.81 17.89 25.07
C LEU A 321 -15.01 17.50 26.53
N LEU A 322 -14.00 16.98 27.23
CA LEU A 322 -14.18 16.40 28.56
C LEU A 322 -14.67 17.43 29.60
N HIS A 323 -14.16 18.65 29.58
CA HIS A 323 -14.60 19.72 30.50
C HIS A 323 -16.02 20.25 30.17
N GLN A 324 -16.60 19.87 29.03
CA GLN A 324 -17.97 20.21 28.64
C GLN A 324 -19.00 19.18 29.11
N ILE A 325 -18.53 18.12 29.79
CA ILE A 325 -19.37 17.06 30.32
C ILE A 325 -19.73 17.36 31.78
N ASP A 326 -21.02 17.36 32.08
CA ASP A 326 -21.49 17.32 33.46
C ASP A 326 -21.63 15.83 33.88
N PHE A 327 -20.60 15.35 34.58
CA PHE A 327 -20.50 13.95 35.00
C PHE A 327 -21.60 13.54 36.00
N ARG A 328 -22.23 14.51 36.72
CA ARG A 328 -23.29 14.23 37.67
C ARG A 328 -24.65 14.06 37.02
N SER A 329 -24.91 14.81 35.98
CA SER A 329 -26.22 14.82 35.31
C SER A 329 -26.27 14.03 34.00
N SER A 330 -25.18 13.38 33.61
CA SER A 330 -25.04 12.59 32.37
C SER A 330 -25.30 13.38 31.09
N TYR A 331 -24.93 14.64 31.05
CA TYR A 331 -25.10 15.49 29.89
C TYR A 331 -23.78 16.14 29.47
N ALA A 332 -23.62 16.29 28.15
CA ALA A 332 -22.59 17.16 27.56
C ALA A 332 -23.23 18.45 27.05
N ARG A 333 -22.60 19.60 27.32
CA ARG A 333 -22.97 20.89 26.75
C ARG A 333 -21.91 21.31 25.75
N LEU A 334 -22.18 21.11 24.46
CA LEU A 334 -21.23 21.47 23.42
C LEU A 334 -21.27 22.98 23.11
N GLY A 335 -20.24 23.46 22.40
CA GLY A 335 -20.08 24.87 22.07
C GLY A 335 -21.21 25.51 21.26
N ASP A 336 -22.11 24.71 20.67
CA ASP A 336 -23.36 25.14 20.02
C ASP A 336 -24.50 25.46 21.00
N GLY A 337 -24.26 25.27 22.33
CA GLY A 337 -25.22 25.47 23.40
C GLY A 337 -26.24 24.35 23.57
N ARG A 338 -26.22 23.32 22.71
CA ARG A 338 -27.10 22.16 22.82
C ARG A 338 -26.66 21.24 23.93
N ARG A 339 -27.64 20.58 24.54
CA ARG A 339 -27.47 19.59 25.58
C ARG A 339 -27.66 18.20 24.98
N TYR A 340 -26.65 17.34 25.17
CA TYR A 340 -26.66 15.95 24.68
C TYR A 340 -26.66 15.00 25.87
N GLU A 341 -27.61 14.07 25.90
CA GLU A 341 -27.66 13.01 26.91
C GLU A 341 -26.58 11.96 26.60
N LEU A 342 -25.86 11.56 27.62
CA LEU A 342 -24.84 10.51 27.51
C LEU A 342 -25.45 9.14 27.82
N GLU A 343 -25.08 8.11 27.07
CA GLU A 343 -25.53 6.72 27.29
C GLU A 343 -25.17 6.20 28.69
N SER A 344 -24.12 6.75 29.31
CA SER A 344 -23.68 6.40 30.65
C SER A 344 -22.95 7.56 31.31
N ALA A 345 -23.26 7.80 32.58
CA ALA A 345 -22.57 8.75 33.46
C ALA A 345 -21.35 8.15 34.16
N TYR A 346 -21.05 6.89 34.01
CA TYR A 346 -19.98 6.22 34.74
C TYR A 346 -18.62 6.44 34.08
N PHE A 347 -17.82 7.31 34.69
CA PHE A 347 -16.45 7.67 34.24
C PHE A 347 -15.44 7.41 35.38
N PRO A 348 -15.09 6.15 35.67
CA PRO A 348 -14.36 5.76 36.88
C PRO A 348 -12.94 6.34 36.99
N THR A 349 -12.39 6.82 35.90
CA THR A 349 -11.05 7.43 35.83
C THR A 349 -11.07 8.95 35.79
N ILE A 350 -12.24 9.55 35.99
CA ILE A 350 -12.42 11.03 36.10
C ILE A 350 -13.00 11.36 37.47
N ASP A 351 -12.31 12.22 38.20
CA ASP A 351 -12.80 12.75 39.47
C ASP A 351 -13.78 13.90 39.21
N GLU A 352 -15.02 13.74 39.66
CA GLU A 352 -16.08 14.75 39.51
C GLU A 352 -15.80 16.10 40.18
N SER A 353 -14.82 16.14 41.09
CA SER A 353 -14.38 17.34 41.78
C SER A 353 -13.22 18.07 41.07
N CYS A 354 -12.69 17.48 39.99
CA CYS A 354 -11.57 18.02 39.24
C CYS A 354 -11.84 19.41 38.64
N THR A 355 -10.81 20.21 38.54
CA THR A 355 -10.84 21.45 37.74
C THR A 355 -10.88 21.15 36.26
N GLU A 356 -11.26 22.15 35.46
CA GLU A 356 -11.30 22.02 33.99
C GLU A 356 -9.94 21.55 33.40
N ALA A 357 -8.84 21.93 34.02
CA ALA A 357 -7.50 21.49 33.57
C ALA A 357 -7.20 20.04 33.98
N ASP A 358 -7.62 19.64 35.19
CA ASP A 358 -7.26 18.34 35.76
C ASP A 358 -8.01 17.19 35.14
N VAL A 359 -9.18 17.44 34.53
CA VAL A 359 -9.97 16.41 33.86
C VAL A 359 -9.21 15.72 32.69
N TYR A 360 -8.20 16.38 32.16
CA TYR A 360 -7.33 15.85 31.08
C TYR A 360 -6.08 15.12 31.60
N VAL A 361 -5.86 15.06 32.93
CA VAL A 361 -4.72 14.33 33.47
C VAL A 361 -5.00 12.82 33.45
N LEU A 362 -4.04 12.04 32.96
CA LEU A 362 -4.11 10.57 33.06
C LEU A 362 -3.90 10.15 34.51
N THR A 363 -4.63 9.13 34.94
CA THR A 363 -4.30 8.47 36.23
C THR A 363 -3.00 7.68 36.07
N ASP A 364 -2.32 7.38 37.19
CA ASP A 364 -1.07 6.58 37.16
C ASP A 364 -1.24 5.27 36.37
N LYS A 365 -2.40 4.61 36.51
CA LYS A 365 -2.69 3.37 35.79
C LYS A 365 -2.94 3.56 34.30
N GLU A 366 -3.61 4.63 33.93
CA GLU A 366 -3.79 4.98 32.51
C GLU A 366 -2.44 5.31 31.86
N GLN A 367 -1.56 6.03 32.59
CA GLN A 367 -0.22 6.35 32.12
C GLN A 367 0.60 5.07 31.88
N GLU A 368 0.60 4.12 32.83
CA GLU A 368 1.27 2.82 32.69
C GLU A 368 0.81 2.07 31.42
N ILE A 369 -0.50 2.06 31.15
CA ILE A 369 -1.06 1.39 29.97
C ILE A 369 -0.64 2.08 28.67
N ILE A 370 -0.64 3.39 28.64
CA ILE A 370 -0.20 4.15 27.47
C ILE A 370 1.30 3.93 27.22
N GLU A 371 2.12 3.86 28.26
CA GLU A 371 3.55 3.54 28.14
C GLU A 371 3.79 2.12 27.61
N ASP A 372 3.04 1.13 28.11
CA ASP A 372 3.08 -0.24 27.59
C ASP A 372 2.71 -0.28 26.10
N LEU A 373 1.60 0.34 25.71
CA LEU A 373 1.18 0.43 24.32
C LEU A 373 2.25 1.13 23.47
N ARG A 374 2.81 2.24 23.96
CA ARG A 374 3.87 2.97 23.27
C ARG A 374 5.09 2.08 23.00
N SER A 375 5.51 1.28 23.99
CA SER A 375 6.60 0.32 23.80
C SER A 375 6.29 -0.68 22.69
N TYR A 376 5.10 -1.30 22.69
CA TYR A 376 4.71 -2.22 21.62
C TYR A 376 4.72 -1.56 20.23
N PHE A 377 4.18 -0.35 20.09
CA PHE A 377 4.18 0.34 18.81
C PHE A 377 5.59 0.70 18.32
N THR A 378 6.45 1.22 19.21
CA THR A 378 7.80 1.66 18.84
C THR A 378 8.78 0.51 18.62
N GLU A 379 8.57 -0.63 19.27
CA GLU A 379 9.41 -1.84 19.16
C GLU A 379 8.98 -2.78 18.04
N SER A 380 7.79 -2.62 17.47
CA SER A 380 7.31 -3.43 16.35
C SER A 380 8.17 -3.22 15.09
N THR A 381 9.05 -4.17 14.83
CA THR A 381 9.95 -4.12 13.65
C THR A 381 9.18 -4.17 12.33
N VAL A 382 8.05 -4.88 12.29
CA VAL A 382 7.20 -4.98 11.10
C VAL A 382 6.52 -3.66 10.83
N LEU A 383 5.92 -3.03 11.86
CA LEU A 383 5.29 -1.73 11.71
C LEU A 383 6.30 -0.67 11.29
N ARG A 384 7.47 -0.62 11.93
CA ARG A 384 8.55 0.31 11.59
C ARG A 384 8.96 0.19 10.12
N ARG A 385 9.19 -1.04 9.63
CA ARG A 385 9.55 -1.28 8.23
C ARG A 385 8.48 -0.76 7.26
N HIS A 386 7.20 -0.95 7.57
CA HIS A 386 6.09 -0.46 6.76
C HIS A 386 5.99 1.07 6.79
N VAL A 387 6.14 1.68 7.95
CA VAL A 387 6.14 3.14 8.10
C VAL A 387 7.33 3.77 7.38
N ASP A 388 8.53 3.21 7.49
CA ASP A 388 9.71 3.65 6.75
C ASP A 388 9.48 3.59 5.23
N TYR A 389 8.85 2.51 4.76
CA TYR A 389 8.48 2.37 3.35
C TYR A 389 7.47 3.45 2.91
N LEU A 390 6.40 3.67 3.69
CA LEU A 390 5.43 4.72 3.41
C LEU A 390 6.10 6.10 3.39
N TYR A 391 7.01 6.37 4.33
CA TYR A 391 7.75 7.63 4.39
C TYR A 391 8.65 7.84 3.17
N GLN A 392 9.36 6.79 2.73
CA GLN A 392 10.27 6.85 1.58
C GLN A 392 9.53 6.98 0.25
N LYS A 393 8.39 6.30 0.10
CA LYS A 393 7.62 6.27 -1.14
C LYS A 393 6.55 7.34 -1.21
N GLY A 394 6.10 7.87 -0.06
CA GLY A 394 5.09 8.89 0.00
C GLY A 394 5.55 10.20 -0.63
N ASN A 395 4.74 10.72 -1.53
CA ASN A 395 4.94 12.08 -2.03
C ASN A 395 4.55 13.08 -0.94
N ARG A 396 5.40 14.10 -0.74
CA ARG A 396 5.21 15.18 0.24
C ARG A 396 4.12 16.18 -0.18
N TYR A 397 2.98 15.69 -0.67
CA TYR A 397 1.83 16.52 -0.93
C TYR A 397 0.87 16.37 0.24
N THR A 398 0.79 17.38 1.09
CA THR A 398 -0.26 17.46 2.10
C THR A 398 -1.55 17.92 1.44
N CYS A 399 -2.59 17.11 1.56
CA CYS A 399 -3.95 17.51 1.23
C CYS A 399 -4.42 18.52 2.31
N CYS A 400 -4.23 19.80 2.07
CA CYS A 400 -4.78 20.85 2.91
C CYS A 400 -6.12 21.30 2.31
N ASN A 401 -7.20 21.11 3.06
CA ASN A 401 -8.53 21.69 2.81
C ASN A 401 -9.10 21.45 1.39
N GLY A 402 -9.56 20.26 1.17
CA GLY A 402 -10.71 19.98 0.29
C GLY A 402 -10.57 20.21 -1.21
N ASN A 403 -9.66 21.02 -1.74
CA ASN A 403 -9.65 21.32 -3.17
C ASN A 403 -8.32 21.76 -3.80
N GLN A 404 -7.20 21.76 -3.11
CA GLN A 404 -5.90 22.08 -3.74
C GLN A 404 -4.77 21.23 -3.16
N LEU A 405 -4.05 20.55 -4.03
CA LEU A 405 -2.75 19.93 -3.76
C LEU A 405 -1.71 21.06 -3.62
N VAL A 406 -1.25 21.33 -2.42
CA VAL A 406 -0.17 22.29 -2.18
C VAL A 406 1.12 21.52 -1.92
N PRO A 407 2.21 21.79 -2.66
CA PRO A 407 3.51 21.21 -2.36
C PRO A 407 3.96 21.66 -0.97
N SER A 408 4.26 20.74 -0.06
CA SER A 408 4.82 21.10 1.23
C SER A 408 6.24 21.64 1.04
N SER A 409 6.45 22.93 1.30
CA SER A 409 7.77 23.50 1.50
C SER A 409 8.28 23.15 2.90
N VAL A 410 8.62 21.89 3.12
CA VAL A 410 9.40 21.51 4.30
C VAL A 410 10.86 21.78 3.98
N PRO A 411 11.59 22.56 4.79
CA PRO A 411 13.02 22.75 4.62
C PRO A 411 13.71 21.38 4.68
N GLN A 412 14.49 21.05 3.65
CA GLN A 412 15.42 19.94 3.75
C GLN A 412 16.43 20.33 4.86
N HIS A 413 16.41 19.65 5.99
CA HIS A 413 17.56 19.65 6.87
C HIS A 413 18.69 19.00 6.09
N GLU A 414 19.71 19.80 5.81
CA GLU A 414 20.99 19.36 5.29
C GLU A 414 21.68 18.55 6.40
N GLU A 415 22.01 17.30 6.12
CA GLU A 415 23.20 16.66 6.62
C GLU A 415 24.17 16.45 5.46
#